data_eeb1918e50e89165f1141b9a66c041bb
#
_entry.id   eeb1918e50e89165f1141b9a66c041bb
#
_cell.length_a   1.000
_cell.length_b   1.000
_cell.length_c   1.000
_cell.angle_alpha   90.00
_cell.angle_beta   90.00
_cell.angle_gamma   90.00
#
_symmetry.space_group_name_H-M   'P 1'
#
loop_
_entity.id
_entity.type
_entity.pdbx_description
1 polymer ?
#
loop_
_entity_poly.entity_id
_entity_poly.type
_entity_poly.pdbx_seq_one_letter_code
_entity_poly.pdbx_strand_id
1 'polypeptide(L)'
;MDIRELYKLYQQHPVVTTDSRDCPEGSIFIALKGAAFNGNQFAISALEKGCAYAIVDEESEELRAKSEEINGRIIKVDDCLQTFKDLAREHRRQFQIPVIGITGTNGKTTTKELISKVLSEKYNVLYTQGNFNNDVGVPKTLLRLQPEHEIAVIEMGASHPGDIKTLVETVEPTCGLITNVGRAHLQGFGSFEGVQRTKAELYEWIIAHQGVIFRNADNPYLEQMYLTAKRSYSEAVFQQRDLSGEAGLLYHTGTMPEGTHLVGGYNAENVSAAICVGQYFGVSETEALAAIRAYVPSNNRSQLMETERNTVVVDAYNANPTSMQAAIEAFCLSGEAGHETACCFILGAMRELGEYSHTEHQNIVNMLLERKADKVLLVGEEYRETTAPYEIFSDVDALCTYLEAHPLSGYRILLKGSRSNQLEKVIPFL
;
A
#
# COMPACT_ATOMS: atom_id res chain seq x y z
N MET A 1 28.52 -15.79 -4.35
CA MET A 1 29.01 -14.45 -3.98
C MET A 1 28.39 -14.09 -2.63
N ASP A 2 29.18 -13.62 -1.67
CA ASP A 2 28.67 -13.13 -0.38
C ASP A 2 27.95 -11.78 -0.62
N ILE A 3 26.93 -11.47 0.21
CA ILE A 3 26.14 -10.23 0.07
C ILE A 3 27.00 -8.96 0.20
N ARG A 4 28.04 -8.99 1.00
CA ARG A 4 28.99 -7.89 1.16
C ARG A 4 29.83 -7.64 -0.10
N GLU A 5 30.16 -8.70 -0.84
CA GLU A 5 30.87 -8.59 -2.12
C GLU A 5 29.93 -8.02 -3.19
N LEU A 6 28.67 -8.50 -3.21
CA LEU A 6 27.63 -7.97 -4.09
C LEU A 6 27.34 -6.49 -3.79
N TYR A 7 27.33 -6.12 -2.51
CA TYR A 7 27.13 -4.72 -2.13
C TYR A 7 28.27 -3.80 -2.61
N LYS A 8 29.54 -4.25 -2.55
CA LYS A 8 30.67 -3.50 -3.13
C LYS A 8 30.51 -3.31 -4.64
N LEU A 9 29.98 -4.32 -5.33
CA LEU A 9 29.67 -4.23 -6.75
C LEU A 9 28.54 -3.21 -7.00
N TYR A 10 27.48 -3.25 -6.18
CA TYR A 10 26.40 -2.29 -6.23
C TYR A 10 26.89 -0.85 -6.00
N GLN A 11 27.86 -0.62 -5.12
CA GLN A 11 28.44 0.71 -4.90
C GLN A 11 29.14 1.27 -6.16
N GLN A 12 29.65 0.40 -7.03
CA GLN A 12 30.24 0.79 -8.32
C GLN A 12 29.18 0.95 -9.42
N HIS A 13 28.05 0.25 -9.29
CA HIS A 13 26.92 0.19 -10.20
C HIS A 13 25.59 0.44 -9.46
N PRO A 14 25.34 1.68 -8.97
CA PRO A 14 24.28 1.94 -7.97
C PRO A 14 22.87 1.97 -8.55
N VAL A 15 22.67 1.38 -9.73
CA VAL A 15 21.35 1.25 -10.35
C VAL A 15 21.02 -0.24 -10.50
N VAL A 16 19.88 -0.65 -9.97
CA VAL A 16 19.37 -2.00 -10.10
C VAL A 16 18.07 -1.97 -10.90
N THR A 17 17.97 -2.84 -11.89
CA THR A 17 16.74 -3.08 -12.64
C THR A 17 16.28 -4.53 -12.54
N THR A 18 14.97 -4.73 -12.52
CA THR A 18 14.31 -6.05 -12.60
C THR A 18 13.46 -6.16 -13.87
N ASP A 19 13.51 -5.13 -14.74
CA ASP A 19 12.76 -5.07 -15.99
C ASP A 19 13.76 -5.10 -17.17
N SER A 20 13.77 -6.20 -17.93
CA SER A 20 14.63 -6.38 -19.08
C SER A 20 14.31 -5.45 -20.28
N ARG A 21 13.23 -4.69 -20.20
CA ARG A 21 12.86 -3.67 -21.19
C ARG A 21 13.49 -2.31 -20.87
N ASP A 22 13.79 -2.07 -19.60
CA ASP A 22 14.42 -0.85 -19.07
C ASP A 22 15.74 -1.24 -18.39
N CYS A 23 16.84 -1.15 -19.15
CA CYS A 23 18.18 -1.52 -18.75
C CYS A 23 19.10 -0.29 -18.84
N PRO A 24 19.14 0.57 -17.82
CA PRO A 24 20.05 1.71 -17.79
C PRO A 24 21.49 1.27 -17.94
N GLU A 25 22.29 2.07 -18.66
CA GLU A 25 23.72 1.80 -18.90
C GLU A 25 24.45 1.64 -17.56
N GLY A 26 25.24 0.57 -17.45
CA GLY A 26 26.00 0.26 -16.24
C GLY A 26 25.19 -0.30 -15.07
N SER A 27 23.89 -0.56 -15.21
CA SER A 27 23.05 -1.10 -14.14
C SER A 27 23.31 -2.59 -13.85
N ILE A 28 22.78 -3.07 -12.73
CA ILE A 28 22.73 -4.49 -12.37
C ILE A 28 21.32 -5.00 -12.65
N PHE A 29 21.18 -5.96 -13.55
CA PHE A 29 19.92 -6.66 -13.79
C PHE A 29 19.75 -7.80 -12.79
N ILE A 30 18.57 -7.92 -12.14
CA ILE A 30 18.23 -9.05 -11.28
C ILE A 30 17.08 -9.82 -11.92
N ALA A 31 17.32 -11.08 -12.23
CA ALA A 31 16.42 -11.95 -12.97
C ALA A 31 15.32 -12.54 -12.10
N LEU A 32 14.30 -11.73 -11.75
CA LEU A 32 13.17 -12.21 -10.95
C LEU A 32 12.28 -13.16 -11.74
N LYS A 33 11.67 -14.12 -11.02
CA LYS A 33 10.63 -15.01 -11.55
C LYS A 33 9.25 -14.51 -11.12
N GLY A 34 8.31 -14.53 -12.05
CA GLY A 34 6.90 -14.27 -11.80
C GLY A 34 6.05 -15.47 -12.20
N ALA A 35 4.76 -15.43 -11.91
CA ALA A 35 3.83 -16.53 -12.23
C ALA A 35 3.77 -16.85 -13.74
N ALA A 36 4.01 -15.86 -14.61
CA ALA A 36 3.89 -16.00 -16.07
C ALA A 36 5.21 -15.76 -16.82
N PHE A 37 6.33 -15.50 -16.14
CA PHE A 37 7.62 -15.23 -16.79
C PHE A 37 8.79 -15.68 -15.92
N ASN A 38 9.91 -15.98 -16.57
CA ASN A 38 11.21 -16.29 -15.93
C ASN A 38 12.25 -15.26 -16.38
N GLY A 39 12.68 -14.38 -15.45
CA GLY A 39 13.65 -13.33 -15.70
C GLY A 39 15.00 -13.84 -16.18
N ASN A 40 15.39 -15.08 -15.82
CA ASN A 40 16.66 -15.68 -16.21
C ASN A 40 16.85 -15.73 -17.74
N GLN A 41 15.77 -15.89 -18.49
CA GLN A 41 15.78 -15.92 -19.95
C GLN A 41 16.19 -14.58 -20.58
N PHE A 42 16.14 -13.48 -19.83
CA PHE A 42 16.45 -12.14 -20.31
C PHE A 42 17.83 -11.62 -19.87
N ALA A 43 18.60 -12.42 -19.13
CA ALA A 43 19.88 -12.00 -18.58
C ALA A 43 20.88 -11.54 -19.67
N ILE A 44 21.01 -12.29 -20.77
CA ILE A 44 21.87 -11.93 -21.90
C ILE A 44 21.37 -10.65 -22.57
N SER A 45 20.08 -10.56 -22.87
CA SER A 45 19.50 -9.38 -23.49
C SER A 45 19.68 -8.13 -22.61
N ALA A 46 19.63 -8.26 -21.29
CA ALA A 46 19.89 -7.15 -20.38
C ALA A 46 21.36 -6.68 -20.45
N LEU A 47 22.30 -7.61 -20.53
CA LEU A 47 23.73 -7.30 -20.72
C LEU A 47 24.01 -6.63 -22.07
N GLU A 48 23.35 -7.09 -23.15
CA GLU A 48 23.46 -6.51 -24.50
C GLU A 48 22.84 -5.10 -24.57
N LYS A 49 21.86 -4.79 -23.73
CA LYS A 49 21.21 -3.48 -23.62
C LYS A 49 21.97 -2.47 -22.75
N GLY A 50 23.06 -2.88 -22.10
CA GLY A 50 23.90 -1.96 -21.33
C GLY A 50 24.02 -2.26 -19.84
N CYS A 51 23.32 -3.27 -19.30
CA CYS A 51 23.58 -3.68 -17.91
C CYS A 51 25.02 -4.14 -17.75
N ALA A 52 25.69 -3.70 -16.68
CA ALA A 52 27.06 -4.12 -16.36
C ALA A 52 27.11 -5.59 -15.93
N TYR A 53 26.12 -5.99 -15.11
CA TYR A 53 26.02 -7.34 -14.56
C TYR A 53 24.57 -7.84 -14.60
N ALA A 54 24.42 -9.18 -14.65
CA ALA A 54 23.13 -9.84 -14.48
C ALA A 54 23.23 -10.90 -13.37
N ILE A 55 22.31 -10.84 -12.40
CA ILE A 55 22.16 -11.80 -11.31
C ILE A 55 21.09 -12.80 -11.72
N VAL A 56 21.42 -14.10 -11.69
CA VAL A 56 20.57 -15.20 -12.11
C VAL A 56 20.56 -16.32 -11.06
N ASP A 57 19.45 -17.06 -10.95
CA ASP A 57 19.32 -18.23 -10.10
C ASP A 57 19.12 -19.54 -10.91
N GLU A 58 19.09 -19.43 -12.23
CA GLU A 58 19.05 -20.59 -13.14
C GLU A 58 20.11 -20.45 -14.24
N GLU A 59 20.69 -21.56 -14.65
CA GLU A 59 21.54 -21.63 -15.83
C GLU A 59 20.72 -22.06 -17.04
N SER A 60 20.76 -21.26 -18.10
CA SER A 60 20.23 -21.66 -19.42
C SER A 60 21.37 -22.18 -20.32
N GLU A 61 20.99 -22.96 -21.34
CA GLU A 61 21.95 -23.40 -22.39
C GLU A 61 22.60 -22.22 -23.11
N GLU A 62 21.84 -21.14 -23.29
CA GLU A 62 22.32 -19.90 -23.92
C GLU A 62 23.35 -19.18 -23.04
N LEU A 63 23.16 -19.14 -21.70
CA LEU A 63 24.16 -18.60 -20.77
C LEU A 63 25.46 -19.41 -20.80
N ARG A 64 25.36 -20.72 -20.94
CA ARG A 64 26.55 -21.60 -21.08
C ARG A 64 27.27 -21.38 -22.42
N ALA A 65 26.50 -21.28 -23.50
CA ALA A 65 27.05 -21.10 -24.84
C ALA A 65 27.81 -19.76 -25.01
N LYS A 66 27.33 -18.70 -24.36
CA LYS A 66 27.94 -17.35 -24.42
C LYS A 66 28.89 -17.06 -23.25
N SER A 67 29.26 -18.07 -22.44
CA SER A 67 30.05 -17.89 -21.20
C SER A 67 31.39 -17.16 -21.42
N GLU A 68 32.06 -17.37 -22.55
CA GLU A 68 33.33 -16.69 -22.92
C GLU A 68 33.11 -15.21 -23.29
N GLU A 69 31.99 -14.88 -23.95
CA GLU A 69 31.64 -13.50 -24.34
C GLU A 69 31.18 -12.66 -23.15
N ILE A 70 30.52 -13.29 -22.21
CA ILE A 70 29.91 -12.63 -21.00
C ILE A 70 30.98 -12.28 -19.94
N ASN A 71 32.15 -12.96 -19.99
CA ASN A 71 33.38 -12.68 -19.22
C ASN A 71 33.17 -12.26 -17.77
N GLY A 72 32.47 -13.09 -16.98
CA GLY A 72 32.26 -12.86 -15.52
C GLY A 72 31.17 -11.83 -15.18
N ARG A 73 30.39 -11.35 -16.15
CA ARG A 73 29.26 -10.42 -15.92
C ARG A 73 27.98 -11.11 -15.44
N ILE A 74 27.95 -12.44 -15.43
CA ILE A 74 26.85 -13.22 -14.83
C ILE A 74 27.23 -13.62 -13.41
N ILE A 75 26.35 -13.30 -12.48
CA ILE A 75 26.47 -13.66 -11.05
C ILE A 75 25.38 -14.66 -10.73
N LYS A 76 25.78 -15.89 -10.43
CA LYS A 76 24.86 -16.93 -10.03
C LYS A 76 24.61 -16.88 -8.52
N VAL A 77 23.34 -16.94 -8.15
CA VAL A 77 22.85 -16.98 -6.77
C VAL A 77 21.86 -18.13 -6.59
N ASP A 78 21.50 -18.46 -5.34
CA ASP A 78 20.51 -19.51 -5.04
C ASP A 78 19.07 -19.04 -5.31
N ASP A 79 18.77 -17.77 -5.04
CA ASP A 79 17.46 -17.15 -5.20
C ASP A 79 17.64 -15.64 -5.49
N CYS A 80 17.19 -15.21 -6.66
CA CYS A 80 17.28 -13.82 -7.10
C CYS A 80 16.44 -12.87 -6.26
N LEU A 81 15.24 -13.28 -5.82
CA LEU A 81 14.37 -12.44 -5.01
C LEU A 81 14.94 -12.25 -3.60
N GLN A 82 15.43 -13.34 -3.00
CA GLN A 82 16.08 -13.25 -1.69
C GLN A 82 17.37 -12.41 -1.77
N THR A 83 18.18 -12.60 -2.81
CA THR A 83 19.37 -11.78 -3.04
C THR A 83 19.04 -10.30 -3.20
N PHE A 84 17.95 -9.98 -3.88
CA PHE A 84 17.47 -8.61 -4.04
C PHE A 84 17.07 -7.98 -2.70
N LYS A 85 16.34 -8.72 -1.87
CA LYS A 85 15.98 -8.29 -0.51
C LYS A 85 17.22 -8.11 0.38
N ASP A 86 18.17 -9.03 0.31
CA ASP A 86 19.41 -8.97 1.10
C ASP A 86 20.30 -7.80 0.67
N LEU A 87 20.39 -7.51 -0.64
CA LEU A 87 21.10 -6.35 -1.16
C LEU A 87 20.49 -5.05 -0.65
N ALA A 88 19.16 -4.94 -0.71
CA ALA A 88 18.44 -3.76 -0.23
C ALA A 88 18.58 -3.59 1.30
N ARG A 89 18.54 -4.69 2.06
CA ARG A 89 18.78 -4.68 3.52
C ARG A 89 20.21 -4.26 3.83
N GLU A 90 21.22 -4.77 3.11
CA GLU A 90 22.61 -4.36 3.32
C GLU A 90 22.81 -2.87 3.01
N HIS A 91 22.18 -2.37 1.94
CA HIS A 91 22.18 -0.93 1.64
C HIS A 91 21.52 -0.12 2.75
N ARG A 92 20.31 -0.52 3.22
CA ARG A 92 19.58 0.12 4.32
C ARG A 92 20.45 0.25 5.58
N ARG A 93 21.26 -0.76 5.90
CA ARG A 93 22.14 -0.80 7.09
C ARG A 93 23.26 0.23 7.07
N GLN A 94 23.58 0.79 5.92
CA GLN A 94 24.58 1.87 5.81
C GLN A 94 24.06 3.20 6.35
N PHE A 95 22.74 3.33 6.58
CA PHE A 95 22.10 4.58 7.01
C PHE A 95 21.56 4.44 8.43
N GLN A 96 22.07 5.29 9.34
CA GLN A 96 21.65 5.35 10.74
C GLN A 96 20.46 6.30 10.95
N ILE A 97 19.47 6.24 10.07
CA ILE A 97 18.28 7.08 10.10
C ILE A 97 17.08 6.32 10.66
N PRO A 98 16.08 7.02 11.23
CA PRO A 98 14.80 6.40 11.56
C PRO A 98 14.11 5.87 10.31
N VAL A 99 13.53 4.67 10.42
CA VAL A 99 12.74 4.05 9.37
C VAL A 99 11.39 3.69 9.93
N ILE A 100 10.35 4.32 9.39
CA ILE A 100 8.95 4.16 9.81
C ILE A 100 8.31 3.10 8.93
N GLY A 101 7.95 1.95 9.51
CA GLY A 101 7.22 0.89 8.85
C GLY A 101 5.71 1.11 8.95
N ILE A 102 4.98 1.05 7.84
CA ILE A 102 3.53 1.22 7.81
C ILE A 102 2.88 0.01 7.17
N THR A 103 1.97 -0.63 7.91
CA THR A 103 1.07 -1.64 7.35
C THR A 103 -0.38 -1.38 7.79
N GLY A 104 -1.30 -2.22 7.38
CA GLY A 104 -2.72 -2.12 7.72
C GLY A 104 -3.60 -2.66 6.60
N THR A 105 -4.88 -2.71 6.81
CA THR A 105 -5.85 -3.11 5.77
C THR A 105 -6.11 -1.96 4.82
N ASN A 106 -6.61 -0.85 5.34
CA ASN A 106 -6.96 0.36 4.60
C ASN A 106 -6.12 1.55 5.05
N GLY A 107 -6.04 2.60 4.23
CA GLY A 107 -5.38 3.86 4.60
C GLY A 107 -3.85 3.87 4.55
N LYS A 108 -3.16 2.75 4.32
CA LYS A 108 -1.69 2.68 4.30
C LYS A 108 -1.04 3.77 3.43
N THR A 109 -1.43 3.85 2.18
CA THR A 109 -0.85 4.81 1.23
C THR A 109 -1.17 6.25 1.63
N THR A 110 -2.42 6.53 2.01
CA THR A 110 -2.82 7.87 2.48
C THR A 110 -2.03 8.27 3.72
N THR A 111 -1.92 7.37 4.71
CA THR A 111 -1.14 7.61 5.93
C THR A 111 0.35 7.82 5.61
N LYS A 112 0.92 7.01 4.73
CA LYS A 112 2.30 7.15 4.25
C LYS A 112 2.52 8.52 3.59
N GLU A 113 1.64 8.94 2.69
CA GLU A 113 1.73 10.24 2.02
C GLU A 113 1.62 11.39 3.03
N LEU A 114 0.65 11.33 3.95
CA LEU A 114 0.46 12.36 4.99
C LEU A 114 1.65 12.44 5.94
N ILE A 115 2.15 11.30 6.44
CA ILE A 115 3.35 11.27 7.29
C ILE A 115 4.55 11.85 6.54
N SER A 116 4.73 11.45 5.28
CA SER A 116 5.84 11.97 4.47
C SER A 116 5.74 13.48 4.24
N LYS A 117 4.55 14.01 3.98
CA LYS A 117 4.31 15.45 3.85
C LYS A 117 4.60 16.21 5.14
N VAL A 118 4.08 15.71 6.26
CA VAL A 118 4.31 16.32 7.59
C VAL A 118 5.80 16.32 7.94
N LEU A 119 6.48 15.19 7.77
CA LEU A 119 7.91 15.09 8.07
C LEU A 119 8.78 15.94 7.12
N SER A 120 8.33 16.14 5.87
CA SER A 120 9.05 16.98 4.89
C SER A 120 9.08 18.47 5.24
N GLU A 121 8.28 18.92 6.21
CA GLU A 121 8.42 20.29 6.77
C GLU A 121 9.76 20.49 7.49
N LYS A 122 10.43 19.40 7.86
CA LYS A 122 11.66 19.48 8.66
C LYS A 122 12.81 18.61 8.14
N TYR A 123 12.51 17.53 7.42
CA TYR A 123 13.46 16.49 7.05
C TYR A 123 13.45 16.21 5.55
N ASN A 124 14.57 15.72 5.03
CA ASN A 124 14.63 15.09 3.72
C ASN A 124 14.13 13.63 3.83
N VAL A 125 12.95 13.34 3.31
CA VAL A 125 12.22 12.09 3.54
C VAL A 125 12.29 11.18 2.33
N LEU A 126 12.85 9.97 2.49
CA LEU A 126 12.59 8.88 1.54
C LEU A 126 11.23 8.25 1.87
N TYR A 127 10.40 7.99 0.88
CA TYR A 127 9.16 7.24 1.09
C TYR A 127 8.80 6.33 -0.08
N THR A 128 7.99 5.31 0.20
CA THR A 128 7.46 4.38 -0.80
C THR A 128 6.66 5.13 -1.85
N GLN A 129 7.04 5.03 -3.11
CA GLN A 129 6.29 5.60 -4.24
C GLN A 129 5.22 4.63 -4.74
N GLY A 130 4.07 5.19 -5.14
CA GLY A 130 2.97 4.39 -5.67
C GLY A 130 2.56 3.27 -4.71
N ASN A 131 2.56 2.05 -5.23
CA ASN A 131 2.22 0.81 -4.51
C ASN A 131 3.43 -0.14 -4.36
N PHE A 132 4.65 0.37 -4.33
CA PHE A 132 5.87 -0.44 -4.16
C PHE A 132 6.01 -0.95 -2.72
N ASN A 133 5.02 -1.69 -2.24
CA ASN A 133 4.84 -2.14 -0.86
C ASN A 133 4.96 -3.66 -0.68
N ASN A 134 5.35 -4.39 -1.72
CA ASN A 134 5.55 -5.83 -1.71
C ASN A 134 7.04 -6.19 -1.70
N ASP A 135 7.35 -7.48 -1.77
CA ASP A 135 8.69 -8.06 -1.73
C ASP A 135 9.63 -7.68 -2.90
N VAL A 136 9.10 -7.05 -3.95
CA VAL A 136 9.88 -6.43 -5.03
C VAL A 136 9.95 -4.90 -4.88
N GLY A 137 8.84 -4.28 -4.51
CA GLY A 137 8.72 -2.83 -4.41
C GLY A 137 9.47 -2.23 -3.21
N VAL A 138 9.47 -2.93 -2.08
CA VAL A 138 10.19 -2.51 -0.87
C VAL A 138 11.69 -2.48 -1.10
N PRO A 139 12.36 -3.52 -1.65
CA PRO A 139 13.76 -3.43 -2.03
C PRO A 139 14.08 -2.29 -2.99
N LYS A 140 13.25 -2.07 -4.02
CA LYS A 140 13.40 -0.92 -4.93
C LYS A 140 13.37 0.41 -4.20
N THR A 141 12.51 0.54 -3.20
CA THR A 141 12.42 1.76 -2.40
C THR A 141 13.67 1.95 -1.54
N LEU A 142 14.14 0.91 -0.86
CA LEU A 142 15.31 0.98 0.02
C LEU A 142 16.61 1.30 -0.75
N LEU A 143 16.78 0.75 -1.95
CA LEU A 143 17.96 1.04 -2.81
C LEU A 143 18.00 2.49 -3.31
N ARG A 144 16.95 3.28 -3.08
CA ARG A 144 16.93 4.73 -3.35
C ARG A 144 17.42 5.57 -2.18
N LEU A 145 17.77 4.96 -1.03
CA LEU A 145 18.39 5.68 0.07
C LEU A 145 19.69 6.34 -0.39
N GLN A 146 19.87 7.59 0.01
CA GLN A 146 21.04 8.42 -0.28
C GLN A 146 21.48 9.12 1.01
N PRO A 147 22.73 9.59 1.11
CA PRO A 147 23.25 10.23 2.32
C PRO A 147 22.47 11.46 2.82
N GLU A 148 21.76 12.13 1.94
CA GLU A 148 20.93 13.29 2.27
C GLU A 148 19.60 12.94 2.93
N HIS A 149 19.12 11.68 2.85
CA HIS A 149 17.89 11.29 3.50
C HIS A 149 18.07 11.18 5.02
N GLU A 150 17.15 11.77 5.76
CA GLU A 150 17.18 11.86 7.23
C GLU A 150 16.14 10.95 7.89
N ILE A 151 15.07 10.61 7.19
CA ILE A 151 14.00 9.68 7.62
C ILE A 151 13.52 8.89 6.41
N ALA A 152 13.13 7.63 6.64
CA ALA A 152 12.45 6.83 5.62
C ALA A 152 11.06 6.38 6.08
N VAL A 153 10.06 6.42 5.18
CA VAL A 153 8.67 5.99 5.42
C VAL A 153 8.34 4.87 4.44
N ILE A 154 8.26 3.65 4.94
CA ILE A 154 8.15 2.44 4.11
C ILE A 154 6.78 1.78 4.31
N GLU A 155 5.98 1.78 3.25
CA GLU A 155 4.72 1.06 3.21
C GLU A 155 4.96 -0.44 2.97
N MET A 156 4.31 -1.30 3.75
CA MET A 156 4.41 -2.76 3.69
C MET A 156 3.02 -3.37 3.50
N GLY A 157 2.80 -3.95 2.35
CA GLY A 157 1.58 -4.66 1.97
C GLY A 157 1.67 -6.14 2.33
N ALA A 158 0.50 -6.78 2.52
CA ALA A 158 0.42 -8.21 2.73
C ALA A 158 -0.88 -8.77 2.19
N SER A 159 -0.83 -9.97 1.63
CA SER A 159 -1.94 -10.77 1.14
C SER A 159 -1.94 -12.20 1.69
N HIS A 160 -0.81 -12.67 2.27
CA HIS A 160 -0.66 -14.00 2.87
C HIS A 160 0.04 -13.92 4.23
N PRO A 161 -0.13 -14.94 5.08
CA PRO A 161 0.63 -15.09 6.32
C PRO A 161 2.15 -15.05 6.07
N GLY A 162 2.89 -14.30 6.91
CA GLY A 162 4.35 -14.18 6.82
C GLY A 162 4.84 -13.09 5.87
N ASP A 163 3.97 -12.44 5.09
CA ASP A 163 4.38 -11.37 4.17
C ASP A 163 5.01 -10.19 4.94
N ILE A 164 4.37 -9.74 6.02
CA ILE A 164 4.91 -8.63 6.81
C ILE A 164 6.22 -9.02 7.48
N LYS A 165 6.35 -10.26 7.98
CA LYS A 165 7.60 -10.76 8.55
C LYS A 165 8.76 -10.64 7.56
N THR A 166 8.57 -11.10 6.33
CA THR A 166 9.58 -11.00 5.27
C THR A 166 9.96 -9.54 4.97
N LEU A 167 8.97 -8.64 4.96
CA LEU A 167 9.20 -7.23 4.68
C LEU A 167 9.90 -6.52 5.84
N VAL A 168 9.54 -6.76 7.09
CA VAL A 168 10.22 -6.14 8.24
C VAL A 168 11.67 -6.63 8.37
N GLU A 169 11.96 -7.88 8.03
CA GLU A 169 13.32 -8.42 7.97
C GLU A 169 14.19 -7.75 6.87
N THR A 170 13.55 -7.22 5.83
CA THR A 170 14.22 -6.47 4.76
C THR A 170 14.38 -4.98 5.12
N VAL A 171 13.33 -4.37 5.67
CA VAL A 171 13.24 -2.93 5.99
C VAL A 171 14.01 -2.59 7.27
N GLU A 172 14.02 -3.49 8.25
CA GLU A 172 14.52 -3.26 9.61
C GLU A 172 13.99 -1.93 10.18
N PRO A 173 12.64 -1.78 10.31
CA PRO A 173 12.05 -0.54 10.78
C PRO A 173 12.41 -0.28 12.25
N THR A 174 12.69 0.98 12.57
CA THR A 174 13.00 1.43 13.94
C THR A 174 11.76 1.90 14.68
N CYS A 175 10.69 2.22 13.95
CA CYS A 175 9.38 2.54 14.48
C CYS A 175 8.31 2.23 13.43
N GLY A 176 7.04 2.28 13.82
CA GLY A 176 5.98 2.04 12.85
C GLY A 176 4.58 2.01 13.44
N LEU A 177 3.62 1.79 12.56
CA LEU A 177 2.20 1.73 12.89
C LEU A 177 1.45 0.75 12.01
N ILE A 178 0.32 0.28 12.54
CA ILE A 178 -0.72 -0.41 11.79
C ILE A 178 -1.89 0.56 11.69
N THR A 179 -2.31 0.94 10.48
CA THR A 179 -3.39 1.90 10.28
C THR A 179 -4.71 1.38 10.84
N ASN A 180 -5.10 0.20 10.42
CA ASN A 180 -6.27 -0.53 10.91
C ASN A 180 -6.21 -1.99 10.48
N VAL A 181 -7.15 -2.79 10.98
CA VAL A 181 -7.41 -4.15 10.52
C VAL A 181 -8.88 -4.28 10.09
N GLY A 182 -9.09 -4.94 8.96
CA GLY A 182 -10.41 -5.11 8.36
C GLY A 182 -10.44 -6.34 7.46
N ARG A 183 -11.61 -6.66 6.92
CA ARG A 183 -11.82 -7.79 6.01
C ARG A 183 -11.27 -7.45 4.62
N ALA A 184 -10.07 -7.94 4.33
CA ALA A 184 -9.43 -7.81 3.02
C ALA A 184 -8.54 -9.02 2.78
N HIS A 185 -8.35 -9.40 1.50
CA HIS A 185 -7.53 -10.55 1.09
C HIS A 185 -7.88 -11.85 1.84
N LEU A 186 -9.18 -12.06 2.14
CA LEU A 186 -9.63 -13.19 2.96
C LEU A 186 -9.27 -14.53 2.35
N GLN A 187 -9.21 -14.61 1.02
CA GLN A 187 -8.76 -15.81 0.31
C GLN A 187 -7.31 -16.17 0.69
N GLY A 188 -6.41 -15.18 0.77
CA GLY A 188 -5.01 -15.41 1.10
C GLY A 188 -4.74 -15.61 2.60
N PHE A 189 -5.43 -14.85 3.46
CA PHE A 189 -5.27 -14.95 4.92
C PHE A 189 -6.10 -16.04 5.59
N GLY A 190 -7.10 -16.58 4.90
CA GLY A 190 -8.02 -17.60 5.39
C GLY A 190 -9.09 -17.10 6.37
N SER A 191 -8.81 -16.07 7.17
CA SER A 191 -9.75 -15.49 8.14
C SER A 191 -9.36 -14.05 8.55
N PHE A 192 -10.26 -13.37 9.27
CA PHE A 192 -9.96 -12.06 9.87
C PHE A 192 -8.83 -12.13 10.91
N GLU A 193 -8.77 -13.20 11.68
CA GLU A 193 -7.68 -13.48 12.63
C GLU A 193 -6.35 -13.69 11.91
N GLY A 194 -6.37 -14.27 10.69
CA GLY A 194 -5.21 -14.38 9.82
C GLY A 194 -4.68 -13.01 9.40
N VAL A 195 -5.58 -12.07 9.06
CA VAL A 195 -5.22 -10.67 8.78
C VAL A 195 -4.54 -10.02 9.99
N GLN A 196 -5.13 -10.19 11.18
CA GLN A 196 -4.59 -9.60 12.42
C GLN A 196 -3.20 -10.15 12.73
N ARG A 197 -3.03 -11.48 12.71
CA ARG A 197 -1.73 -12.13 12.99
C ARG A 197 -0.63 -11.66 12.06
N THR A 198 -0.91 -11.63 10.75
CA THR A 198 0.09 -11.20 9.78
C THR A 198 0.50 -9.74 9.98
N LYS A 199 -0.45 -8.84 10.24
CA LYS A 199 -0.11 -7.43 10.47
C LYS A 199 0.60 -7.21 11.80
N ALA A 200 0.30 -8.02 12.84
CA ALA A 200 0.98 -7.97 14.12
C ALA A 200 2.47 -8.30 14.03
N GLU A 201 2.94 -8.98 12.98
CA GLU A 201 4.36 -9.24 12.71
C GLU A 201 5.20 -7.94 12.71
N LEU A 202 4.61 -6.78 12.33
CA LEU A 202 5.27 -5.48 12.47
C LEU A 202 5.47 -5.10 13.95
N TYR A 203 4.47 -5.28 14.80
CA TYR A 203 4.59 -4.98 16.23
C TYR A 203 5.60 -5.90 16.90
N GLU A 204 5.57 -7.19 16.55
CA GLU A 204 6.53 -8.19 17.05
C GLU A 204 7.97 -7.79 16.72
N TRP A 205 8.22 -7.37 15.48
CA TRP A 205 9.54 -6.88 15.06
C TRP A 205 9.98 -5.67 15.89
N ILE A 206 9.13 -4.63 15.96
CA ILE A 206 9.46 -3.37 16.65
C ILE A 206 9.70 -3.60 18.14
N ILE A 207 8.89 -4.42 18.80
CA ILE A 207 9.07 -4.79 20.22
C ILE A 207 10.39 -5.52 20.40
N ALA A 208 10.69 -6.50 19.56
CA ALA A 208 11.94 -7.27 19.63
C ALA A 208 13.19 -6.41 19.47
N HIS A 209 13.09 -5.32 18.70
CA HIS A 209 14.20 -4.40 18.43
C HIS A 209 14.12 -3.09 19.25
N GLN A 210 13.24 -3.02 20.28
CA GLN A 210 13.10 -1.87 21.18
C GLN A 210 12.78 -0.55 20.46
N GLY A 211 12.02 -0.65 19.37
CA GLY A 211 11.57 0.49 18.58
C GLY A 211 10.29 1.13 19.14
N VAL A 212 9.75 2.12 18.43
CA VAL A 212 8.57 2.88 18.83
C VAL A 212 7.36 2.50 17.99
N ILE A 213 6.25 2.16 18.63
CA ILE A 213 4.98 1.85 18.01
C ILE A 213 4.02 3.02 18.19
N PHE A 214 3.45 3.54 17.09
CA PHE A 214 2.36 4.50 17.12
C PHE A 214 1.04 3.74 16.98
N ARG A 215 0.11 3.92 17.94
CA ARG A 215 -1.15 3.18 17.99
C ARG A 215 -2.35 4.09 18.14
N ASN A 216 -3.39 3.81 17.35
CA ASN A 216 -4.71 4.42 17.57
C ASN A 216 -5.37 3.78 18.81
N ALA A 217 -5.54 4.58 19.86
CA ALA A 217 -6.15 4.14 21.12
C ALA A 217 -7.66 3.81 20.98
N ASP A 218 -8.31 4.37 19.95
CA ASP A 218 -9.73 4.15 19.69
C ASP A 218 -10.02 2.83 18.94
N ASN A 219 -8.95 2.14 18.49
CA ASN A 219 -9.08 0.86 17.77
C ASN A 219 -8.75 -0.33 18.69
N PRO A 220 -9.75 -1.05 19.23
CA PRO A 220 -9.54 -2.12 20.20
C PRO A 220 -8.76 -3.31 19.63
N TYR A 221 -8.81 -3.55 18.30
CA TYR A 221 -8.04 -4.61 17.65
C TYR A 221 -6.55 -4.31 17.71
N LEU A 222 -6.14 -3.05 17.48
CA LEU A 222 -4.73 -2.66 17.52
C LEU A 222 -4.16 -2.77 18.93
N GLU A 223 -4.94 -2.42 19.96
CA GLU A 223 -4.57 -2.63 21.36
C GLU A 223 -4.38 -4.11 21.68
N GLN A 224 -5.34 -4.95 21.30
CA GLN A 224 -5.26 -6.39 21.52
C GLN A 224 -4.05 -7.02 20.83
N MET A 225 -3.78 -6.62 19.56
CA MET A 225 -2.63 -7.09 18.81
C MET A 225 -1.30 -6.71 19.48
N TYR A 226 -1.19 -5.45 19.95
CA TYR A 226 -0.01 -4.98 20.68
C TYR A 226 0.22 -5.77 21.97
N LEU A 227 -0.84 -5.93 22.80
CA LEU A 227 -0.74 -6.67 24.06
C LEU A 227 -0.34 -8.14 23.82
N THR A 228 -0.84 -8.74 22.74
CA THR A 228 -0.50 -10.12 22.36
C THR A 228 0.97 -10.19 21.94
N ALA A 229 1.45 -9.31 21.06
CA ALA A 229 2.84 -9.25 20.64
C ALA A 229 3.79 -9.00 21.83
N LYS A 230 3.43 -8.08 22.74
CA LYS A 230 4.20 -7.79 23.95
C LYS A 230 4.29 -8.99 24.89
N ARG A 231 3.20 -9.74 25.06
CA ARG A 231 3.16 -10.97 25.89
C ARG A 231 4.04 -12.04 25.30
N SER A 232 3.90 -12.33 24.00
CA SER A 232 4.70 -13.35 23.31
C SER A 232 6.20 -13.06 23.42
N TYR A 233 6.59 -11.79 23.29
CA TYR A 233 7.98 -11.38 23.47
C TYR A 233 8.45 -11.55 24.93
N SER A 234 7.63 -11.17 25.91
CA SER A 234 7.96 -11.31 27.32
C SER A 234 8.13 -12.77 27.74
N GLU A 235 7.29 -13.67 27.22
CA GLU A 235 7.40 -15.11 27.46
C GLU A 235 8.69 -15.70 26.85
N ALA A 236 9.08 -15.22 25.68
CA ALA A 236 10.32 -15.66 25.00
C ALA A 236 11.61 -15.12 25.66
N VAL A 237 11.55 -13.97 26.34
CA VAL A 237 12.73 -13.25 26.87
C VAL A 237 12.79 -13.26 28.40
N PHE A 238 11.93 -14.01 29.08
CA PHE A 238 11.67 -14.01 30.52
C PHE A 238 12.90 -14.16 31.47
N GLN A 239 14.11 -14.16 30.95
CA GLN A 239 15.32 -14.26 31.77
C GLN A 239 16.22 -13.02 31.83
N GLN A 240 16.00 -11.93 31.10
CA GLN A 240 17.04 -10.90 31.02
C GLN A 240 16.68 -9.42 30.97
N ARG A 241 15.44 -8.95 30.83
CA ARG A 241 15.18 -7.50 30.66
C ARG A 241 13.88 -6.98 31.30
N ASP A 242 14.00 -5.81 31.92
CA ASP A 242 12.88 -4.98 32.36
C ASP A 242 12.20 -4.31 31.15
N LEU A 243 10.95 -4.71 30.85
CA LEU A 243 10.12 -4.14 29.80
C LEU A 243 9.17 -3.06 30.33
N SER A 244 9.49 -2.42 31.46
CA SER A 244 8.65 -1.39 32.10
C SER A 244 8.61 -0.06 31.33
N GLY A 245 9.41 0.12 30.27
CA GLY A 245 9.32 1.26 29.36
C GLY A 245 8.10 1.14 28.43
N GLU A 246 7.26 2.17 28.32
CA GLU A 246 6.21 2.23 27.33
C GLU A 246 6.82 2.29 25.92
N ALA A 247 6.81 1.15 25.21
CA ALA A 247 7.31 1.04 23.84
C ALA A 247 6.32 1.61 22.79
N GLY A 248 5.39 2.48 23.17
CA GLY A 248 4.38 2.96 22.24
C GLY A 248 3.77 4.31 22.58
N LEU A 249 3.55 5.12 21.54
CA LEU A 249 2.79 6.36 21.61
C LEU A 249 1.35 6.10 21.21
N LEU A 250 0.43 6.54 22.04
CA LEU A 250 -1.02 6.47 21.78
C LEU A 250 -1.48 7.79 21.16
N TYR A 251 -2.35 7.70 20.16
CA TYR A 251 -3.11 8.82 19.65
C TYR A 251 -4.59 8.45 19.56
N HIS A 252 -5.44 9.47 19.59
CA HIS A 252 -6.87 9.35 19.37
C HIS A 252 -7.25 9.89 18.01
N THR A 253 -8.29 9.33 17.42
CA THR A 253 -8.86 9.85 16.18
C THR A 253 -9.53 11.18 16.45
N GLY A 254 -8.95 12.25 15.89
CA GLY A 254 -9.52 13.58 15.94
C GLY A 254 -10.61 13.79 14.88
N THR A 255 -11.00 15.04 14.69
CA THR A 255 -11.87 15.46 13.59
C THR A 255 -11.04 15.78 12.34
N MET A 256 -11.65 15.67 11.16
CA MET A 256 -11.01 16.12 9.92
C MET A 256 -10.74 17.64 9.99
N PRO A 257 -9.50 18.09 9.75
CA PRO A 257 -9.20 19.52 9.71
C PRO A 257 -9.93 20.20 8.57
N GLU A 258 -10.48 21.40 8.80
CA GLU A 258 -11.06 22.21 7.74
C GLU A 258 -10.02 22.59 6.69
N GLY A 259 -10.45 22.66 5.43
CA GLY A 259 -9.60 23.05 4.29
C GLY A 259 -8.69 21.92 3.78
N THR A 260 -8.93 20.67 4.16
CA THR A 260 -8.24 19.51 3.55
C THR A 260 -8.91 19.09 2.24
N HIS A 261 -8.11 18.56 1.30
CA HIS A 261 -8.62 17.98 0.05
C HIS A 261 -8.98 16.47 0.18
N LEU A 262 -8.86 15.91 1.38
CA LEU A 262 -9.23 14.53 1.67
C LEU A 262 -10.75 14.42 1.89
N VAL A 263 -11.40 13.53 1.18
CA VAL A 263 -12.83 13.25 1.33
C VAL A 263 -13.06 12.02 2.21
N GLY A 264 -14.05 12.11 3.09
CA GLY A 264 -14.49 11.01 3.96
C GLY A 264 -13.88 11.06 5.37
N GLY A 265 -14.77 10.98 6.38
CA GLY A 265 -14.40 11.05 7.80
C GLY A 265 -13.44 9.94 8.26
N TYR A 266 -13.39 8.81 7.54
CA TYR A 266 -12.42 7.73 7.80
C TYR A 266 -10.95 8.18 7.60
N ASN A 267 -10.69 9.29 6.90
CA ASN A 267 -9.35 9.86 6.80
C ASN A 267 -8.89 10.56 8.09
N ALA A 268 -9.78 10.81 9.05
CA ALA A 268 -9.39 11.38 10.34
C ALA A 268 -8.38 10.50 11.09
N GLU A 269 -8.49 9.17 11.00
CA GLU A 269 -7.48 8.25 11.54
C GLU A 269 -6.11 8.45 10.88
N ASN A 270 -6.08 8.57 9.55
CA ASN A 270 -4.84 8.76 8.77
C ASN A 270 -4.17 10.10 9.12
N VAL A 271 -4.98 11.15 9.28
CA VAL A 271 -4.54 12.51 9.68
C VAL A 271 -3.98 12.49 11.10
N SER A 272 -4.71 11.89 12.06
CA SER A 272 -4.26 11.81 13.46
C SER A 272 -2.96 11.02 13.60
N ALA A 273 -2.80 9.94 12.85
CA ALA A 273 -1.55 9.20 12.80
C ALA A 273 -0.39 10.08 12.29
N ALA A 274 -0.61 10.85 11.23
CA ALA A 274 0.41 11.72 10.65
C ALA A 274 0.82 12.86 11.60
N ILE A 275 -0.13 13.45 12.33
CA ILE A 275 0.14 14.47 13.35
C ILE A 275 0.96 13.85 14.50
N CYS A 276 0.54 12.69 15.01
CA CYS A 276 1.24 12.00 16.11
C CYS A 276 2.70 11.67 15.74
N VAL A 277 2.93 11.11 14.54
CA VAL A 277 4.27 10.80 14.04
C VAL A 277 5.08 12.08 13.86
N GLY A 278 4.49 13.13 13.26
CA GLY A 278 5.15 14.42 13.08
C GLY A 278 5.60 15.03 14.40
N GLN A 279 4.73 15.07 15.40
CA GLN A 279 5.03 15.58 16.73
C GLN A 279 6.18 14.80 17.43
N TYR A 280 6.18 13.48 17.29
CA TYR A 280 7.27 12.66 17.81
C TYR A 280 8.64 13.05 17.23
N PHE A 281 8.68 13.38 15.95
CA PHE A 281 9.89 13.85 15.26
C PHE A 281 10.07 15.39 15.36
N GLY A 282 9.28 16.08 16.18
CA GLY A 282 9.44 17.50 16.48
C GLY A 282 8.92 18.44 15.40
N VAL A 283 7.99 18.00 14.55
CA VAL A 283 7.17 18.88 13.72
C VAL A 283 6.01 19.38 14.58
N SER A 284 5.80 20.70 14.64
CA SER A 284 4.69 21.26 15.43
C SER A 284 3.33 20.89 14.81
N GLU A 285 2.28 20.88 15.65
CA GLU A 285 0.91 20.61 15.17
C GLU A 285 0.49 21.61 14.08
N THR A 286 0.89 22.88 14.21
CA THR A 286 0.58 23.92 13.23
C THR A 286 1.21 23.63 11.87
N GLU A 287 2.48 23.23 11.84
CA GLU A 287 3.18 22.82 10.62
C GLU A 287 2.57 21.53 10.04
N ALA A 288 2.28 20.55 10.88
CA ALA A 288 1.63 19.30 10.45
C ALA A 288 0.26 19.57 9.80
N LEU A 289 -0.58 20.41 10.41
CA LEU A 289 -1.88 20.79 9.85
C LEU A 289 -1.75 21.57 8.55
N ALA A 290 -0.74 22.45 8.43
CA ALA A 290 -0.47 23.17 7.18
C ALA A 290 -0.07 22.20 6.05
N ALA A 291 0.82 21.25 6.32
CA ALA A 291 1.22 20.22 5.37
C ALA A 291 0.06 19.33 4.92
N ILE A 292 -0.82 18.93 5.87
CA ILE A 292 -2.01 18.12 5.60
C ILE A 292 -3.02 18.88 4.72
N ARG A 293 -3.25 20.17 4.97
CA ARG A 293 -4.13 21.00 4.12
C ARG A 293 -3.57 21.17 2.72
N ALA A 294 -2.25 21.27 2.57
CA ALA A 294 -1.59 21.37 1.28
C ALA A 294 -1.53 20.06 0.50
N TYR A 295 -1.81 18.93 1.15
CA TYR A 295 -1.81 17.64 0.48
C TYR A 295 -3.04 17.47 -0.42
N VAL A 296 -2.81 17.25 -1.72
CA VAL A 296 -3.85 16.94 -2.70
C VAL A 296 -3.72 15.47 -3.12
N PRO A 297 -4.73 14.63 -2.85
CA PRO A 297 -4.73 13.24 -3.32
C PRO A 297 -4.65 13.15 -4.85
N SER A 298 -3.78 12.29 -5.37
CA SER A 298 -3.57 12.15 -6.83
C SER A 298 -3.68 10.71 -7.34
N ASN A 299 -3.95 9.75 -6.46
CA ASN A 299 -3.82 8.32 -6.74
C ASN A 299 -5.18 7.60 -6.78
N ASN A 300 -6.25 8.26 -7.23
CA ASN A 300 -7.62 7.72 -7.22
C ASN A 300 -8.04 7.20 -5.81
N ARG A 301 -7.59 7.91 -4.75
CA ARG A 301 -7.89 7.59 -3.34
C ARG A 301 -8.52 8.80 -2.68
N SER A 302 -9.81 8.72 -2.38
CA SER A 302 -10.59 9.78 -1.72
C SER A 302 -10.38 11.16 -2.38
N GLN A 303 -10.22 11.19 -3.71
CA GLN A 303 -9.94 12.38 -4.50
C GLN A 303 -11.25 13.05 -4.91
N LEU A 304 -11.42 14.32 -4.60
CA LEU A 304 -12.53 15.14 -5.10
C LEU A 304 -12.16 15.70 -6.48
N MET A 305 -13.05 15.53 -7.46
CA MET A 305 -12.93 16.07 -8.81
C MET A 305 -14.22 16.77 -9.21
N GLU A 306 -14.10 17.94 -9.78
CA GLU A 306 -15.20 18.62 -10.48
C GLU A 306 -15.08 18.33 -11.97
N THR A 307 -16.15 17.84 -12.57
CA THR A 307 -16.30 17.71 -14.03
C THR A 307 -17.21 18.83 -14.53
N GLU A 308 -17.42 18.91 -15.83
CA GLU A 308 -18.34 19.92 -16.40
C GLU A 308 -19.78 19.74 -15.92
N ARG A 309 -20.16 18.53 -15.47
CA ARG A 309 -21.54 18.15 -15.17
C ARG A 309 -21.78 17.65 -13.77
N ASN A 310 -20.73 17.16 -13.07
CA ASN A 310 -20.87 16.43 -11.82
C ASN A 310 -19.71 16.71 -10.85
N THR A 311 -19.97 16.51 -9.57
CA THR A 311 -18.92 16.42 -8.53
C THR A 311 -18.63 14.96 -8.25
N VAL A 312 -17.39 14.50 -8.45
CA VAL A 312 -17.00 13.09 -8.36
C VAL A 312 -16.00 12.85 -7.24
N VAL A 313 -16.33 11.94 -6.34
CA VAL A 313 -15.38 11.37 -5.36
C VAL A 313 -14.77 10.12 -5.97
N VAL A 314 -13.51 10.21 -6.38
CA VAL A 314 -12.78 9.10 -6.99
C VAL A 314 -12.02 8.34 -5.91
N ASP A 315 -12.44 7.10 -5.64
CA ASP A 315 -11.78 6.16 -4.73
C ASP A 315 -11.66 4.76 -5.40
N ALA A 316 -11.17 4.77 -6.63
CA ALA A 316 -11.16 3.62 -7.54
C ALA A 316 -9.81 2.87 -7.59
N TYR A 317 -8.95 3.06 -6.59
CA TYR A 317 -7.67 2.36 -6.55
C TYR A 317 -7.82 0.90 -6.09
N ASN A 318 -8.60 0.66 -5.03
CA ASN A 318 -8.89 -0.69 -4.51
C ASN A 318 -10.21 -0.69 -3.72
N ALA A 319 -10.82 -1.88 -3.62
CA ALA A 319 -12.04 -2.08 -2.85
C ALA A 319 -11.98 -3.41 -2.08
N ASN A 320 -12.43 -3.35 -0.83
CA ASN A 320 -12.72 -4.49 0.02
C ASN A 320 -13.98 -4.17 0.86
N PRO A 321 -14.61 -5.13 1.53
CA PRO A 321 -15.86 -4.92 2.26
C PRO A 321 -15.80 -3.73 3.23
N THR A 322 -14.75 -3.66 4.04
CA THR A 322 -14.56 -2.57 5.03
C THR A 322 -14.43 -1.20 4.36
N SER A 323 -13.64 -1.08 3.29
CA SER A 323 -13.44 0.20 2.61
C SER A 323 -14.64 0.63 1.77
N MET A 324 -15.40 -0.32 1.20
CA MET A 324 -16.65 -0.03 0.48
C MET A 324 -17.69 0.53 1.44
N GLN A 325 -17.92 -0.14 2.56
CA GLN A 325 -18.83 0.31 3.59
C GLN A 325 -18.47 1.71 4.08
N ALA A 326 -17.22 1.93 4.50
CA ALA A 326 -16.77 3.23 5.01
C ALA A 326 -16.95 4.37 3.99
N ALA A 327 -16.68 4.11 2.70
CA ALA A 327 -16.82 5.10 1.65
C ALA A 327 -18.29 5.45 1.38
N ILE A 328 -19.17 4.46 1.31
CA ILE A 328 -20.61 4.65 1.13
C ILE A 328 -21.20 5.45 2.31
N GLU A 329 -20.87 5.08 3.56
CA GLU A 329 -21.30 5.79 4.78
C GLU A 329 -20.85 7.25 4.77
N ALA A 330 -19.57 7.49 4.54
CA ALA A 330 -19.02 8.84 4.52
C ALA A 330 -19.60 9.70 3.38
N PHE A 331 -19.84 9.09 2.22
CA PHE A 331 -20.45 9.76 1.08
C PHE A 331 -21.90 10.18 1.37
N CYS A 332 -22.69 9.32 2.01
CA CYS A 332 -24.05 9.65 2.43
C CYS A 332 -24.07 10.80 3.45
N LEU A 333 -23.25 10.71 4.51
CA LEU A 333 -23.19 11.73 5.56
C LEU A 333 -22.79 13.12 5.04
N SER A 334 -21.89 13.19 4.09
CA SER A 334 -21.45 14.48 3.51
C SER A 334 -22.53 15.15 2.63
N GLY A 335 -23.62 14.47 2.31
CA GLY A 335 -24.78 14.99 1.56
C GLY A 335 -25.91 15.55 2.44
N GLU A 336 -25.97 15.19 3.72
CA GLU A 336 -27.04 15.62 4.64
C GLU A 336 -26.96 17.10 5.05
N ALA A 337 -25.87 17.80 4.77
CA ALA A 337 -25.65 19.20 5.15
C ALA A 337 -26.34 20.24 4.21
N GLY A 338 -27.55 19.93 3.72
CA GLY A 338 -28.44 20.92 3.12
C GLY A 338 -28.34 21.11 1.59
N HIS A 339 -27.73 20.20 0.85
CA HIS A 339 -27.76 20.22 -0.60
C HIS A 339 -28.66 19.12 -1.16
N GLU A 340 -29.69 19.51 -1.90
CA GLU A 340 -30.61 18.63 -2.67
C GLU A 340 -29.95 17.95 -3.89
N THR A 341 -28.60 17.80 -3.90
CA THR A 341 -27.88 17.22 -5.03
C THR A 341 -28.07 15.71 -5.04
N ALA A 342 -28.60 15.19 -6.13
CA ALA A 342 -28.84 13.77 -6.31
C ALA A 342 -27.53 12.96 -6.19
N CYS A 343 -27.59 11.82 -5.50
CA CYS A 343 -26.43 10.96 -5.24
C CYS A 343 -26.40 9.78 -6.23
N CYS A 344 -25.25 9.58 -6.85
CA CYS A 344 -25.00 8.43 -7.71
C CYS A 344 -23.83 7.59 -7.18
N PHE A 345 -24.02 6.28 -7.17
CA PHE A 345 -22.98 5.32 -6.82
C PHE A 345 -22.57 4.53 -8.06
N ILE A 346 -21.29 4.61 -8.44
CA ILE A 346 -20.68 3.76 -9.47
C ILE A 346 -19.71 2.84 -8.77
N LEU A 347 -20.13 1.59 -8.53
CA LEU A 347 -19.38 0.66 -7.70
C LEU A 347 -18.91 -0.56 -8.50
N GLY A 348 -17.61 -0.79 -8.49
CA GLY A 348 -16.99 -1.97 -9.08
C GLY A 348 -16.86 -3.13 -8.09
N ALA A 349 -16.85 -4.35 -8.60
CA ALA A 349 -16.72 -5.55 -7.81
C ALA A 349 -15.44 -5.57 -6.96
N MET A 350 -15.56 -6.18 -5.80
CA MET A 350 -14.44 -6.44 -4.89
C MET A 350 -13.75 -7.76 -5.27
N ARG A 351 -12.42 -7.79 -5.23
CA ARG A 351 -11.61 -8.97 -5.56
C ARG A 351 -11.04 -9.65 -4.32
N GLU A 352 -10.53 -10.86 -4.50
CA GLU A 352 -9.80 -11.64 -3.49
C GLU A 352 -10.64 -12.00 -2.25
N LEU A 353 -11.96 -12.15 -2.43
CA LEU A 353 -12.89 -12.52 -1.37
C LEU A 353 -13.11 -14.04 -1.26
N GLY A 354 -12.76 -14.81 -2.30
CA GLY A 354 -12.98 -16.26 -2.31
C GLY A 354 -14.45 -16.61 -2.08
N GLU A 355 -14.72 -17.54 -1.17
CA GLU A 355 -16.07 -17.99 -0.80
C GLU A 355 -16.98 -16.91 -0.18
N TYR A 356 -16.40 -15.81 0.29
CA TYR A 356 -17.14 -14.68 0.88
C TYR A 356 -17.69 -13.72 -0.19
N SER A 357 -17.35 -13.89 -1.48
CA SER A 357 -17.67 -12.93 -2.55
C SER A 357 -19.16 -12.61 -2.63
N HIS A 358 -20.01 -13.63 -2.75
CA HIS A 358 -21.45 -13.43 -2.83
C HIS A 358 -22.00 -12.68 -1.62
N THR A 359 -21.64 -13.12 -0.41
CA THR A 359 -22.14 -12.51 0.85
C THR A 359 -21.75 -11.05 0.96
N GLU A 360 -20.48 -10.72 0.68
CA GLU A 360 -19.98 -9.35 0.82
C GLU A 360 -20.54 -8.40 -0.26
N HIS A 361 -20.73 -8.88 -1.50
CA HIS A 361 -21.42 -8.08 -2.54
C HIS A 361 -22.89 -7.86 -2.18
N GLN A 362 -23.58 -8.88 -1.65
CA GLN A 362 -24.96 -8.75 -1.20
C GLN A 362 -25.09 -7.75 -0.02
N ASN A 363 -24.14 -7.73 0.91
CA ASN A 363 -24.09 -6.76 2.01
C ASN A 363 -24.00 -5.33 1.47
N ILE A 364 -23.19 -5.07 0.45
CA ILE A 364 -23.12 -3.74 -0.19
C ILE A 364 -24.45 -3.38 -0.86
N VAL A 365 -25.07 -4.31 -1.57
CA VAL A 365 -26.40 -4.08 -2.18
C VAL A 365 -27.45 -3.74 -1.12
N ASN A 366 -27.49 -4.49 -0.02
CA ASN A 366 -28.44 -4.24 1.07
C ASN A 366 -28.22 -2.84 1.68
N MET A 367 -26.98 -2.44 1.88
CA MET A 367 -26.64 -1.12 2.38
C MET A 367 -27.11 0.00 1.44
N LEU A 368 -26.95 -0.14 0.14
CA LEU A 368 -27.43 0.82 -0.85
C LEU A 368 -28.96 0.95 -0.84
N LEU A 369 -29.67 -0.17 -0.67
CA LEU A 369 -31.14 -0.19 -0.54
C LEU A 369 -31.62 0.57 0.69
N GLU A 370 -30.94 0.39 1.83
CA GLU A 370 -31.25 1.10 3.07
C GLU A 370 -31.02 2.62 2.94
N ARG A 371 -29.99 3.03 2.19
CA ARG A 371 -29.63 4.45 1.99
C ARG A 371 -30.47 5.16 0.94
N LYS A 372 -31.34 4.46 0.20
CA LYS A 372 -32.21 5.02 -0.85
C LYS A 372 -31.46 5.89 -1.87
N ALA A 373 -30.37 5.37 -2.40
CA ALA A 373 -29.56 6.05 -3.41
C ALA A 373 -30.40 6.43 -4.65
N ASP A 374 -30.23 7.65 -5.18
CA ASP A 374 -31.00 8.11 -6.36
C ASP A 374 -30.63 7.33 -7.62
N LYS A 375 -29.35 7.00 -7.78
CA LYS A 375 -28.86 6.17 -8.89
C LYS A 375 -27.73 5.26 -8.44
N VAL A 376 -27.74 4.01 -8.91
CA VAL A 376 -26.68 3.03 -8.65
C VAL A 376 -26.35 2.30 -9.94
N LEU A 377 -25.06 2.27 -10.29
CA LEU A 377 -24.51 1.55 -11.44
C LEU A 377 -23.44 0.60 -10.91
N LEU A 378 -23.61 -0.69 -11.09
CA LEU A 378 -22.71 -1.73 -10.58
C LEU A 378 -21.89 -2.32 -11.72
N VAL A 379 -20.60 -2.57 -11.50
CA VAL A 379 -19.66 -3.10 -12.50
C VAL A 379 -18.99 -4.37 -11.98
N GLY A 380 -19.20 -5.47 -12.70
CA GLY A 380 -18.62 -6.78 -12.40
C GLY A 380 -19.68 -7.87 -12.29
N GLU A 381 -19.32 -9.05 -12.79
CA GLU A 381 -20.22 -10.22 -12.84
C GLU A 381 -20.64 -10.70 -11.44
N GLU A 382 -19.83 -10.43 -10.40
CA GLU A 382 -20.10 -10.79 -9.02
C GLU A 382 -21.41 -10.17 -8.49
N TYR A 383 -21.80 -9.00 -9.01
CA TYR A 383 -23.07 -8.37 -8.63
C TYR A 383 -24.29 -9.06 -9.25
N ARG A 384 -24.14 -9.81 -10.36
CA ARG A 384 -25.24 -10.57 -10.97
C ARG A 384 -25.74 -11.72 -10.12
N GLU A 385 -24.90 -12.20 -9.20
CA GLU A 385 -25.27 -13.24 -8.24
C GLU A 385 -26.05 -12.68 -7.05
N THR A 386 -26.17 -11.34 -6.91
CA THR A 386 -26.90 -10.68 -5.85
C THR A 386 -28.36 -10.39 -6.23
N THR A 387 -29.18 -10.04 -5.25
CA THR A 387 -30.56 -9.57 -5.45
C THR A 387 -30.63 -8.06 -5.69
N ALA A 388 -29.71 -7.52 -6.52
CA ALA A 388 -29.65 -6.09 -6.80
C ALA A 388 -30.77 -5.64 -7.75
N PRO A 389 -31.58 -4.62 -7.41
CA PRO A 389 -32.55 -4.03 -8.35
C PRO A 389 -31.90 -2.93 -9.21
N TYR A 390 -30.59 -2.95 -9.39
CA TYR A 390 -29.80 -1.91 -10.04
C TYR A 390 -29.27 -2.37 -11.40
N GLU A 391 -28.84 -1.42 -12.23
CA GLU A 391 -28.17 -1.70 -13.49
C GLU A 391 -26.79 -2.31 -13.23
N ILE A 392 -26.50 -3.47 -13.81
CA ILE A 392 -25.24 -4.21 -13.65
C ILE A 392 -24.57 -4.34 -15.02
N PHE A 393 -23.33 -3.90 -15.09
CA PHE A 393 -22.47 -3.95 -16.26
C PHE A 393 -21.41 -5.03 -16.09
N SER A 394 -21.10 -5.78 -17.16
CA SER A 394 -20.06 -6.82 -17.13
C SER A 394 -18.68 -6.25 -16.79
N ASP A 395 -18.38 -5.08 -17.32
CA ASP A 395 -17.10 -4.40 -17.23
C ASP A 395 -17.26 -2.87 -17.39
N VAL A 396 -16.15 -2.17 -17.27
CA VAL A 396 -16.10 -0.71 -17.37
C VAL A 396 -16.41 -0.22 -18.79
N ASP A 397 -16.07 -0.97 -19.83
CA ASP A 397 -16.28 -0.55 -21.22
C ASP A 397 -17.78 -0.57 -21.59
N ALA A 398 -18.52 -1.56 -21.05
CA ALA A 398 -19.99 -1.60 -21.14
C ALA A 398 -20.62 -0.40 -20.41
N LEU A 399 -20.12 -0.03 -19.25
CA LEU A 399 -20.58 1.16 -18.52
C LEU A 399 -20.25 2.46 -19.27
N CYS A 400 -19.06 2.60 -19.85
CA CYS A 400 -18.72 3.76 -20.68
C CYS A 400 -19.69 3.94 -21.85
N THR A 401 -19.98 2.86 -22.57
CA THR A 401 -20.96 2.86 -23.68
C THR A 401 -22.36 3.29 -23.21
N TYR A 402 -22.77 2.83 -22.03
CA TYR A 402 -24.04 3.25 -21.44
C TYR A 402 -24.06 4.75 -21.11
N LEU A 403 -22.99 5.27 -20.49
CA LEU A 403 -22.88 6.68 -20.09
C LEU A 403 -22.81 7.63 -21.30
N GLU A 404 -22.25 7.21 -22.43
CA GLU A 404 -22.32 7.97 -23.69
C GLU A 404 -23.77 8.21 -24.15
N ALA A 405 -24.60 7.16 -24.04
CA ALA A 405 -26.01 7.22 -24.42
C ALA A 405 -26.92 7.83 -23.36
N HIS A 406 -26.50 7.78 -22.08
CA HIS A 406 -27.28 8.23 -20.92
C HIS A 406 -26.40 9.11 -20.00
N PRO A 407 -26.04 10.32 -20.43
CA PRO A 407 -25.15 11.20 -19.66
C PRO A 407 -25.73 11.55 -18.29
N LEU A 408 -24.89 11.49 -17.26
CA LEU A 408 -25.21 11.96 -15.93
C LEU A 408 -24.93 13.46 -15.82
N SER A 409 -25.83 14.21 -15.19
CA SER A 409 -25.64 15.65 -14.93
C SER A 409 -26.31 16.05 -13.61
N GLY A 410 -25.63 16.89 -12.83
CA GLY A 410 -26.11 17.39 -11.55
C GLY A 410 -26.01 16.38 -10.42
N TYR A 411 -25.18 15.34 -10.58
CA TYR A 411 -24.97 14.35 -9.53
C TYR A 411 -23.71 14.62 -8.73
N ARG A 412 -23.78 14.25 -7.44
CA ARG A 412 -22.61 13.92 -6.66
C ARG A 412 -22.37 12.42 -6.80
N ILE A 413 -21.20 12.00 -7.25
CA ILE A 413 -20.90 10.62 -7.65
C ILE A 413 -19.80 10.04 -6.76
N LEU A 414 -20.03 8.86 -6.17
CA LEU A 414 -18.97 8.03 -5.59
C LEU A 414 -18.53 6.99 -6.63
N LEU A 415 -17.26 7.07 -7.03
CA LEU A 415 -16.63 6.12 -7.94
C LEU A 415 -15.68 5.21 -7.15
N LYS A 416 -16.06 3.94 -6.87
CA LYS A 416 -15.27 3.03 -6.07
C LYS A 416 -15.30 1.59 -6.56
N GLY A 417 -14.13 0.95 -6.64
CA GLY A 417 -14.00 -0.44 -7.06
C GLY A 417 -12.57 -0.97 -6.91
N SER A 418 -12.39 -2.26 -7.14
CA SER A 418 -11.06 -2.86 -7.21
C SER A 418 -10.28 -2.37 -8.43
N ARG A 419 -8.96 -2.35 -8.35
CA ARG A 419 -8.07 -1.87 -9.44
C ARG A 419 -8.36 -2.53 -10.79
N SER A 420 -8.70 -3.80 -10.78
CA SER A 420 -9.02 -4.55 -12.00
C SER A 420 -10.26 -4.06 -12.74
N ASN A 421 -11.15 -3.33 -12.07
CA ASN A 421 -12.35 -2.76 -12.71
C ASN A 421 -12.02 -1.50 -13.53
N GLN A 422 -10.86 -0.86 -13.32
CA GLN A 422 -10.39 0.32 -14.07
C GLN A 422 -11.43 1.44 -14.13
N LEU A 423 -12.17 1.68 -13.05
CA LEU A 423 -13.30 2.61 -13.05
C LEU A 423 -12.91 4.06 -13.38
N GLU A 424 -11.65 4.43 -13.25
CA GLU A 424 -11.16 5.73 -13.69
C GLU A 424 -11.43 6.02 -15.18
N LYS A 425 -11.64 4.99 -16.00
CA LYS A 425 -12.01 5.16 -17.42
C LYS A 425 -13.36 5.83 -17.64
N VAL A 426 -14.26 5.81 -16.63
CA VAL A 426 -15.57 6.47 -16.78
C VAL A 426 -15.51 7.98 -16.57
N ILE A 427 -14.44 8.51 -15.98
CA ILE A 427 -14.32 9.94 -15.64
C ILE A 427 -14.59 10.86 -16.85
N PRO A 428 -14.08 10.60 -18.06
CA PRO A 428 -14.37 11.44 -19.24
C PRO A 428 -15.84 11.48 -19.64
N PHE A 429 -16.67 10.55 -19.16
CA PHE A 429 -18.11 10.46 -19.48
C PHE A 429 -19.00 11.08 -18.40
N LEU A 430 -18.41 11.54 -17.28
CA LEU A 430 -19.07 12.19 -16.15
C LEU A 430 -18.93 13.70 -16.20
#